data_ecd086e4fc2f8f097122502348f9b4a3
#
_entry.id   ecd086e4fc2f8f097122502348f9b4a3
#
_cell.length_a   1.000
_cell.length_b   1.000
_cell.length_c   1.000
_cell.angle_alpha   90.00
_cell.angle_beta   90.00
_cell.angle_gamma   90.00
#
_symmetry.space_group_name_H-M   'P 1'
#
loop_
_entity.id
_entity.type
_entity.pdbx_description
1 polymer ?
#
loop_
_entity_poly.entity_id
_entity_poly.type
_entity_poly.pdbx_seq_one_letter_code
_entity_poly.pdbx_strand_id
1 'polypeptide(L)'
;MKKITLTCAHAIVKYLIAQKILINGKKEPLFPGVFGIFGHGNVACLGQALEENQKELPTYRGHHEQNMALTGIGYARAKRRQQIFVATSSVGPGATNMVTAAAVAMSNRLPILFLPGDTYANRMPDPVLQQVEHFNNPGITAND
;
A
#
# COMPACT_ATOMS: atom_id res chain seq x y z
N MET A 1 26.84 -11.34 -8.47
CA MET A 1 25.45 -11.27 -7.99
C MET A 1 24.53 -11.95 -9.03
N LYS A 2 23.67 -12.86 -8.57
CA LYS A 2 22.67 -13.51 -9.46
C LYS A 2 21.56 -12.48 -9.75
N LYS A 3 21.37 -12.16 -11.04
CA LYS A 3 20.26 -11.29 -11.47
C LYS A 3 18.98 -12.10 -11.53
N ILE A 4 17.86 -11.51 -11.14
CA ILE A 4 16.52 -12.08 -11.28
C ILE A 4 15.63 -11.07 -11.99
N THR A 5 14.74 -11.54 -12.83
CA THR A 5 13.71 -10.71 -13.47
C THR A 5 12.43 -10.80 -12.65
N LEU A 6 11.87 -9.66 -12.30
CA LEU A 6 10.64 -9.55 -11.51
C LEU A 6 9.73 -8.51 -12.13
N THR A 7 8.42 -8.62 -11.92
CA THR A 7 7.52 -7.49 -12.11
C THR A 7 7.78 -6.44 -11.01
N CYS A 8 7.37 -5.20 -11.24
CA CYS A 8 7.46 -4.15 -10.22
C CYS A 8 6.76 -4.56 -8.92
N ALA A 9 5.56 -5.15 -9.01
CA ALA A 9 4.81 -5.63 -7.86
C ALA A 9 5.58 -6.68 -7.05
N HIS A 10 6.15 -7.68 -7.71
CA HIS A 10 6.99 -8.68 -7.04
C HIS A 10 8.25 -8.07 -6.41
N ALA A 11 8.86 -7.08 -7.06
CA ALA A 11 10.02 -6.39 -6.51
C ALA A 11 9.65 -5.63 -5.22
N ILE A 12 8.51 -4.92 -5.22
CA ILE A 12 7.99 -4.23 -4.03
C ILE A 12 7.74 -5.23 -2.90
N VAL A 13 7.00 -6.32 -3.16
CA VAL A 13 6.68 -7.31 -2.13
C VAL A 13 7.95 -7.95 -1.55
N LYS A 14 8.91 -8.34 -2.38
CA LYS A 14 10.19 -8.88 -1.92
C LYS A 14 11.02 -7.86 -1.13
N TYR A 15 10.97 -6.59 -1.53
CA TYR A 15 11.60 -5.52 -0.77
C TYR A 15 11.00 -5.39 0.63
N LEU A 16 9.67 -5.37 0.75
CA LEU A 16 8.97 -5.29 2.03
C LEU A 16 9.32 -6.48 2.95
N ILE A 17 9.33 -7.69 2.40
CA ILE A 17 9.71 -8.92 3.13
C ILE A 17 11.16 -8.84 3.65
N ALA A 18 12.05 -8.26 2.86
CA ALA A 18 13.46 -8.14 3.21
C ALA A 18 13.72 -7.14 4.34
N GLN A 19 12.80 -6.21 4.61
CA GLN A 19 12.97 -5.21 5.66
C GLN A 19 12.80 -5.84 7.05
N LYS A 20 13.85 -5.73 7.86
CA LYS A 20 13.87 -6.29 9.22
C LYS A 20 14.30 -5.22 10.22
N ILE A 21 13.82 -5.37 11.44
CA ILE A 21 14.14 -4.51 12.57
C ILE A 21 14.57 -5.38 13.76
N LEU A 22 15.41 -4.84 14.63
CA LEU A 22 15.77 -5.50 15.89
C LEU A 22 14.84 -5.02 17.00
N ILE A 23 14.09 -5.95 17.59
CA ILE A 23 13.22 -5.70 18.74
C ILE A 23 13.65 -6.62 19.87
N ASN A 24 14.12 -6.04 20.98
CA ASN A 24 14.62 -6.81 22.12
C ASN A 24 15.69 -7.86 21.73
N GLY A 25 16.57 -7.51 20.81
CA GLY A 25 17.63 -8.38 20.31
C GLY A 25 17.20 -9.45 19.30
N LYS A 26 15.92 -9.53 18.97
CA LYS A 26 15.39 -10.45 17.94
C LYS A 26 15.16 -9.72 16.64
N LYS A 27 15.47 -10.39 15.54
CA LYS A 27 15.23 -9.88 14.19
C LYS A 27 13.79 -10.16 13.78
N GLU A 28 12.99 -9.12 13.67
CA GLU A 28 11.56 -9.16 13.35
C GLU A 28 11.28 -8.47 12.01
N PRO A 29 10.18 -8.80 11.32
CA PRO A 29 9.78 -8.06 10.13
C PRO A 29 9.44 -6.61 10.48
N LEU A 30 9.91 -5.66 9.66
CA LEU A 30 9.47 -4.26 9.77
C LEU A 30 8.00 -4.13 9.37
N PHE A 31 7.61 -4.86 8.30
CA PHE A 31 6.26 -4.92 7.79
C PHE A 31 5.63 -6.27 8.14
N PRO A 32 4.81 -6.36 9.19
CA PRO A 32 4.19 -7.62 9.61
C PRO A 32 2.97 -8.01 8.76
N GLY A 33 2.50 -7.12 7.88
CA GLY A 33 1.40 -7.41 6.98
C GLY A 33 0.96 -6.23 6.13
N VAL A 34 0.02 -6.51 5.24
CA VAL A 34 -0.59 -5.56 4.31
C VAL A 34 -2.10 -5.59 4.49
N PHE A 35 -2.71 -4.43 4.58
CA PHE A 35 -4.15 -4.27 4.39
C PHE A 35 -4.44 -3.89 2.94
N GLY A 36 -5.41 -4.56 2.29
CA GLY A 36 -5.68 -4.31 0.88
C GLY A 36 -7.13 -4.39 0.46
N ILE A 37 -7.52 -3.44 -0.41
CA ILE A 37 -8.67 -3.49 -1.30
C ILE A 37 -8.14 -3.14 -2.68
N PHE A 38 -7.84 -4.14 -3.51
CA PHE A 38 -6.98 -3.95 -4.67
C PHE A 38 -7.63 -3.20 -5.85
N GLY A 39 -8.94 -3.33 -6.05
CA GLY A 39 -9.59 -2.84 -7.26
C GLY A 39 -9.11 -3.57 -8.52
N HIS A 40 -9.67 -3.19 -9.67
CA HIS A 40 -9.46 -3.88 -10.95
C HIS A 40 -8.02 -3.83 -11.46
N GLY A 41 -7.28 -2.76 -11.21
CA GLY A 41 -5.90 -2.59 -11.69
C GLY A 41 -4.86 -3.36 -10.86
N ASN A 42 -5.00 -3.32 -9.55
CA ASN A 42 -4.01 -3.89 -8.63
C ASN A 42 -4.21 -5.38 -8.33
N VAL A 43 -5.36 -5.95 -8.62
CA VAL A 43 -5.64 -7.36 -8.28
C VAL A 43 -4.71 -8.32 -9.01
N ALA A 44 -4.44 -8.08 -10.29
CA ALA A 44 -3.55 -8.91 -11.12
C ALA A 44 -2.07 -8.49 -11.03
N CYS A 45 -1.74 -7.48 -10.25
CA CYS A 45 -0.38 -6.99 -10.06
C CYS A 45 0.06 -7.18 -8.60
N LEU A 46 -0.22 -6.18 -7.76
CA LEU A 46 0.17 -6.23 -6.35
C LEU A 46 -0.55 -7.34 -5.59
N GLY A 47 -1.85 -7.55 -5.87
CA GLY A 47 -2.64 -8.61 -5.26
C GLY A 47 -2.08 -10.00 -5.53
N GLN A 48 -1.72 -10.29 -6.77
CA GLN A 48 -1.09 -11.56 -7.13
C GLN A 48 0.27 -11.74 -6.42
N ALA A 49 1.11 -10.71 -6.44
CA ALA A 49 2.42 -10.79 -5.80
C ALA A 49 2.32 -11.00 -4.27
N LEU A 50 1.31 -10.41 -3.63
CA LEU A 50 1.03 -10.61 -2.21
C LEU A 50 0.49 -12.02 -1.92
N GLU A 51 -0.41 -12.54 -2.76
CA GLU A 51 -0.96 -13.90 -2.62
C GLU A 51 0.15 -14.96 -2.71
N GLU A 52 1.06 -14.82 -3.66
CA GLU A 52 2.21 -15.72 -3.82
C GLU A 52 3.18 -15.69 -2.62
N ASN A 53 3.17 -14.61 -1.84
CA ASN A 53 4.05 -14.41 -0.68
C ASN A 53 3.29 -14.32 0.66
N GLN A 54 2.06 -14.82 0.72
CA GLN A 54 1.16 -14.74 1.88
C GLN A 54 1.77 -15.27 3.19
N LYS A 55 2.65 -16.27 3.11
CA LYS A 55 3.32 -16.83 4.29
C LYS A 55 4.36 -15.89 4.91
N GLU A 56 5.02 -15.08 4.10
CA GLU A 56 6.09 -14.18 4.53
C GLU A 56 5.59 -12.75 4.79
N LEU A 57 4.54 -12.33 4.08
CA LEU A 57 3.89 -11.04 4.20
C LEU A 57 2.36 -11.21 4.15
N PRO A 58 1.74 -11.55 5.29
CA PRO A 58 0.30 -11.75 5.38
C PRO A 58 -0.50 -10.56 4.88
N THR A 59 -1.52 -10.85 4.08
CA THR A 59 -2.42 -9.82 3.53
C THR A 59 -3.81 -9.98 4.12
N TYR A 60 -4.34 -8.89 4.59
CA TYR A 60 -5.65 -8.80 5.23
C TYR A 60 -6.59 -7.96 4.38
N ARG A 61 -7.68 -8.55 3.95
CA ARG A 61 -8.72 -7.83 3.22
C ARG A 61 -9.61 -7.06 4.19
N GLY A 62 -9.74 -5.76 3.95
CA GLY A 62 -10.70 -4.91 4.66
C GLY A 62 -11.95 -4.63 3.82
N HIS A 63 -12.88 -3.87 4.42
CA HIS A 63 -14.12 -3.44 3.78
C HIS A 63 -14.17 -1.93 3.53
N HIS A 64 -13.17 -1.19 4.03
CA HIS A 64 -13.12 0.27 3.95
C HIS A 64 -11.69 0.75 4.10
N GLU A 65 -11.19 1.50 3.12
CA GLU A 65 -9.77 1.87 3.00
C GLU A 65 -9.30 2.74 4.17
N GLN A 66 -10.10 3.72 4.56
CA GLN A 66 -9.78 4.57 5.71
C GLN A 66 -9.64 3.75 7.00
N ASN A 67 -10.55 2.79 7.22
CA ASN A 67 -10.51 1.96 8.44
C ASN A 67 -9.29 1.04 8.45
N MET A 68 -8.92 0.46 7.30
CA MET A 68 -7.69 -0.34 7.17
C MET A 68 -6.45 0.49 7.52
N ALA A 69 -6.35 1.68 6.94
CA ALA A 69 -5.24 2.58 7.20
C ALA A 69 -5.19 3.02 8.66
N LEU A 70 -6.32 3.39 9.28
CA LEU A 70 -6.40 3.73 10.69
C LEU A 70 -6.02 2.55 11.59
N THR A 71 -6.39 1.32 11.23
CA THR A 71 -5.98 0.11 11.94
C THR A 71 -4.46 -0.08 11.89
N GLY A 72 -3.85 0.11 10.72
CA GLY A 72 -2.39 0.08 10.57
C GLY A 72 -1.67 1.15 11.41
N ILE A 73 -2.22 2.36 11.46
CA ILE A 73 -1.72 3.46 12.29
C ILE A 73 -1.84 3.11 13.79
N GLY A 74 -2.98 2.55 14.20
CA GLY A 74 -3.20 2.06 15.57
C GLY A 74 -2.21 0.97 15.97
N TYR A 75 -1.92 0.05 15.05
CA TYR A 75 -0.89 -0.97 15.25
C TYR A 75 0.50 -0.36 15.44
N ALA A 76 0.91 0.57 14.59
CA ALA A 76 2.19 1.26 14.72
C ALA A 76 2.31 2.00 16.06
N ARG A 77 1.23 2.61 16.53
CA ARG A 77 1.16 3.21 17.87
C ARG A 77 1.37 2.18 18.98
N ALA A 78 0.65 1.07 18.93
CA ALA A 78 0.76 -0.02 19.91
C ALA A 78 2.17 -0.63 19.93
N LYS A 79 2.81 -0.73 18.77
CA LYS A 79 4.19 -1.22 18.60
C LYS A 79 5.26 -0.14 18.82
N ARG A 80 4.90 1.02 19.34
CA ARG A 80 5.83 2.13 19.61
C ARG A 80 6.66 2.52 18.37
N ARG A 81 6.03 2.51 17.18
CA ARG A 81 6.62 2.79 15.86
C ARG A 81 7.70 1.80 15.39
N GLN A 82 7.86 0.65 16.06
CA GLN A 82 8.87 -0.36 15.71
C GLN A 82 8.45 -1.22 14.52
N GLN A 83 7.15 -1.38 14.29
CA GLN A 83 6.59 -2.10 13.15
C GLN A 83 5.47 -1.28 12.52
N ILE A 84 5.34 -1.37 11.22
CA ILE A 84 4.38 -0.58 10.43
C ILE A 84 3.64 -1.47 9.44
N PHE A 85 2.35 -1.21 9.25
CA PHE A 85 1.58 -1.87 8.21
C PHE A 85 1.67 -1.13 6.89
N VAL A 86 1.42 -1.87 5.81
CA VAL A 86 1.18 -1.33 4.49
C VAL A 86 -0.34 -1.26 4.27
N ALA A 87 -0.82 -0.20 3.64
CA ALA A 87 -2.20 -0.09 3.19
C ALA A 87 -2.23 0.16 1.69
N THR A 88 -2.92 -0.68 0.95
CA THR A 88 -3.09 -0.54 -0.51
C THR A 88 -4.57 -0.45 -0.87
N SER A 89 -4.87 0.31 -1.91
CA SER A 89 -6.24 0.56 -2.37
C SER A 89 -6.31 0.53 -3.89
N SER A 90 -7.54 0.58 -4.41
CA SER A 90 -7.78 0.91 -5.81
C SER A 90 -7.38 2.35 -6.13
N VAL A 91 -7.26 2.66 -7.41
CA VAL A 91 -7.11 4.03 -7.93
C VAL A 91 -8.36 4.85 -7.61
N GLY A 92 -8.21 6.16 -7.57
CA GLY A 92 -9.32 7.11 -7.45
C GLY A 92 -10.02 7.06 -6.09
N PRO A 93 -11.31 6.66 -6.02
CA PRO A 93 -12.10 6.69 -4.78
C PRO A 93 -11.46 5.91 -3.62
N GLY A 94 -10.82 4.78 -3.90
CA GLY A 94 -10.12 4.00 -2.89
C GLY A 94 -8.90 4.73 -2.31
N ALA A 95 -8.11 5.36 -3.18
CA ALA A 95 -6.96 6.17 -2.78
C ALA A 95 -7.40 7.40 -1.98
N THR A 96 -8.38 8.17 -2.46
CA THR A 96 -8.90 9.35 -1.77
C THR A 96 -9.51 9.02 -0.40
N ASN A 97 -10.10 7.83 -0.26
CA ASN A 97 -10.67 7.37 1.01
C ASN A 97 -9.59 7.15 2.11
N MET A 98 -8.30 7.10 1.76
CA MET A 98 -7.22 7.01 2.75
C MET A 98 -6.67 8.37 3.20
N VAL A 99 -7.07 9.48 2.58
CA VAL A 99 -6.50 10.82 2.85
C VAL A 99 -6.69 11.23 4.33
N THR A 100 -7.86 11.00 4.91
CA THR A 100 -8.10 11.29 6.34
C THR A 100 -7.14 10.49 7.24
N ALA A 101 -6.91 9.22 6.91
CA ALA A 101 -5.97 8.40 7.67
C ALA A 101 -4.53 8.91 7.52
N ALA A 102 -4.14 9.37 6.33
CA ALA A 102 -2.83 9.98 6.12
C ALA A 102 -2.65 11.25 6.98
N ALA A 103 -3.68 12.10 7.06
CA ALA A 103 -3.67 13.27 7.93
C ALA A 103 -3.54 12.89 9.42
N VAL A 104 -4.23 11.83 9.86
CA VAL A 104 -4.10 11.30 11.23
C VAL A 104 -2.69 10.78 11.50
N ALA A 105 -2.11 10.03 10.54
CA ALA A 105 -0.74 9.53 10.65
C ALA A 105 0.27 10.68 10.79
N MET A 106 0.14 11.69 9.93
CA MET A 106 1.02 12.86 9.90
C MET A 106 0.93 13.65 11.21
N SER A 107 -0.27 14.02 11.65
CA SER A 107 -0.48 14.84 12.86
C SER A 107 -0.01 14.13 14.14
N ASN A 108 -0.12 12.81 14.20
CA ASN A 108 0.36 12.00 15.32
C ASN A 108 1.78 11.47 15.17
N ARG A 109 2.46 11.74 14.04
CA ARG A 109 3.79 11.25 13.70
C ARG A 109 3.88 9.72 13.82
N LEU A 110 2.85 9.02 13.32
CA LEU A 110 2.77 7.57 13.32
C LEU A 110 3.05 7.03 11.91
N PRO A 111 3.98 6.06 11.75
CA PRO A 111 4.34 5.55 10.45
C PRO A 111 3.29 4.59 9.90
N ILE A 112 3.03 4.72 8.63
CA ILE A 112 2.30 3.78 7.79
C ILE A 112 2.84 3.91 6.37
N LEU A 113 2.85 2.82 5.60
CA LEU A 113 3.18 2.87 4.18
C LEU A 113 1.90 2.77 3.36
N PHE A 114 1.61 3.81 2.59
CA PHE A 114 0.53 3.80 1.61
C PHE A 114 1.05 3.38 0.24
N LEU A 115 0.36 2.45 -0.41
CA LEU A 115 0.59 2.01 -1.78
C LEU A 115 -0.74 2.06 -2.55
N PRO A 116 -1.28 3.24 -2.80
CA PRO A 116 -2.51 3.37 -3.58
C PRO A 116 -2.29 2.94 -5.02
N GLY A 117 -3.34 2.41 -5.66
CA GLY A 117 -3.33 2.23 -7.11
C GLY A 117 -3.32 3.59 -7.79
N ASP A 118 -2.75 3.63 -9.00
CA ASP A 118 -2.68 4.83 -9.83
C ASP A 118 -2.95 4.50 -11.30
N THR A 119 -3.02 5.51 -12.14
CA THR A 119 -3.18 5.38 -13.58
C THR A 119 -1.87 4.98 -14.26
N TYR A 120 -1.96 4.60 -15.53
CA TYR A 120 -0.76 4.29 -16.33
C TYR A 120 0.04 5.55 -16.64
N ALA A 121 1.34 5.52 -16.39
CA ALA A 121 2.24 6.65 -16.62
C ALA A 121 2.31 7.13 -18.09
N ASN A 122 1.96 6.26 -19.03
CA ASN A 122 2.06 6.51 -20.47
C ASN A 122 0.71 6.49 -21.20
N ARG A 123 -0.39 6.48 -20.47
CA ARG A 123 -1.75 6.44 -21.04
C ARG A 123 -2.60 7.56 -20.45
N MET A 124 -3.10 8.41 -21.32
CA MET A 124 -4.13 9.40 -20.96
C MET A 124 -5.39 8.68 -20.46
N PRO A 125 -5.88 9.00 -19.27
CA PRO A 125 -7.18 8.51 -18.82
C PRO A 125 -8.28 9.20 -19.64
N ASP A 126 -9.14 8.40 -20.32
CA ASP A 126 -10.26 8.91 -21.11
C ASP A 126 -11.22 7.79 -21.52
N PRO A 127 -12.37 7.70 -20.95
CA PRO A 127 -12.59 7.56 -19.53
C PRO A 127 -12.06 6.22 -19.03
N VAL A 128 -11.57 6.16 -17.79
CA VAL A 128 -11.13 4.92 -17.15
C VAL A 128 -11.97 4.67 -15.90
N LEU A 129 -12.26 3.41 -15.59
CA LEU A 129 -13.00 3.04 -14.40
C LEU A 129 -12.34 3.62 -13.14
N GLN A 130 -13.13 4.23 -12.27
CA GLN A 130 -12.70 4.85 -11.01
C GLN A 130 -11.73 6.03 -11.18
N GLN A 131 -11.72 6.62 -12.34
CA GLN A 131 -10.89 7.78 -12.62
C GLN A 131 -11.44 9.03 -11.93
N VAL A 132 -10.54 9.79 -11.29
CA VAL A 132 -10.83 11.09 -10.65
C VAL A 132 -9.85 12.18 -11.11
N GLU A 133 -9.17 11.94 -12.20
CA GLU A 133 -8.25 12.89 -12.83
C GLU A 133 -9.01 14.03 -13.50
N HIS A 134 -8.35 15.17 -13.61
CA HIS A 134 -8.91 16.31 -14.30
C HIS A 134 -8.85 16.11 -15.83
N PHE A 135 -9.98 16.17 -16.53
CA PHE A 135 -10.05 15.92 -17.98
C PHE A 135 -9.11 16.80 -18.82
N ASN A 136 -8.88 18.04 -18.40
CA ASN A 136 -8.02 18.98 -19.12
C ASN A 136 -6.55 18.96 -18.63
N ASN A 137 -6.25 18.22 -17.58
CA ASN A 137 -4.90 18.08 -17.06
C ASN A 137 -4.67 16.66 -16.52
N PRO A 138 -4.31 15.73 -17.39
CA PRO A 138 -4.13 14.34 -17.02
C PRO A 138 -2.92 14.06 -16.12
N GLY A 139 -2.09 15.08 -15.86
CA GLY A 139 -1.00 15.01 -14.90
C GLY A 139 -1.44 15.22 -13.45
N ILE A 140 -2.70 15.61 -13.22
CA ILE A 140 -3.25 15.77 -11.86
C ILE A 140 -4.10 14.54 -11.55
N THR A 141 -3.64 13.74 -10.60
CA THR A 141 -4.34 12.54 -10.13
C THR A 141 -4.82 12.70 -8.71
N ALA A 142 -5.73 11.82 -8.28
CA ALA A 142 -6.18 11.79 -6.88
C ALA A 142 -5.08 11.37 -5.90
N ASN A 143 -3.94 10.92 -6.39
CA ASN A 143 -2.84 10.40 -5.59
C ASN A 143 -1.71 11.43 -5.40
N ASP A 144 -1.77 12.55 -6.12
CA ASP A 144 -0.84 13.67 -6.00
C ASP A 144 -1.27 14.60 -4.84
#